data_b703fd8f5fe47c1f00afe462b996adf3
#
_entry.id   b703fd8f5fe47c1f00afe462b996adf3
#
_cell.length_a   1.000
_cell.length_b   1.000
_cell.length_c   1.000
_cell.angle_alpha   90.00
_cell.angle_beta   90.00
_cell.angle_gamma   90.00
#
_symmetry.space_group_name_H-M   'P 1'
#
loop_
_entity.id
_entity.type
_entity.pdbx_description
1 polymer ?
#
loop_
_entity_poly.entity_id
_entity_poly.type
_entity_poly.pdbx_seq_one_letter_code
_entity_poly.pdbx_strand_id
1 'polypeptide(L)'
;MKPRDIASAPPFPAEAASLLLPGAAGAIEIAVGVPTESARNGVAIICHPHPLQGGTMFNKVVTTAERALGELGLATVRFNFRGVGKSEGVHDDGRGETDDLVTIAEWVRREKPGAALWLAGFSFGSYVALRAAAGLAPQQMILIAPPVGRWDFGGIEWPHCPVLVVQGGDDDIVDPAAVAEWAAQQEPPPAFVRMAEAGHFFHRRLIDLRGAVRNGVRDNLPPPVAPAT
;
A
#
# COMPACT_ATOMS: atom_id res chain seq x y z
N MET A 1 13.85 -0.91 21.21
CA MET A 1 13.73 -0.26 19.89
C MET A 1 14.40 1.09 19.96
N LYS A 2 15.42 1.39 19.14
CA LYS A 2 16.01 2.75 19.09
C LYS A 2 14.94 3.70 18.53
N PRO A 3 14.82 4.94 19.08
CA PRO A 3 13.91 5.93 18.51
C PRO A 3 14.26 6.15 17.04
N ARG A 4 13.25 6.11 16.18
CA ARG A 4 13.41 6.37 14.74
C ARG A 4 13.71 7.85 14.59
N ASP A 5 14.91 8.20 14.13
CA ASP A 5 15.30 9.61 13.92
C ASP A 5 14.75 10.12 12.58
N ILE A 6 13.42 10.19 12.49
CA ILE A 6 12.76 10.84 11.37
C ILE A 6 12.88 12.38 11.40
N ALA A 7 13.43 12.95 12.46
CA ALA A 7 13.62 14.40 12.57
C ALA A 7 14.54 14.95 11.46
N SER A 8 15.48 14.15 10.97
CA SER A 8 16.38 14.49 9.86
C SER A 8 15.82 14.16 8.47
N ALA A 9 14.62 13.55 8.37
CA ALA A 9 14.05 13.20 7.09
C ALA A 9 13.66 14.45 6.28
N PRO A 10 13.82 14.42 4.93
CA PRO A 10 13.47 15.55 4.07
C PRO A 10 11.97 15.88 4.14
N PRO A 11 11.58 17.11 3.81
CA PRO A 11 10.17 17.49 3.73
C PRO A 11 9.45 16.69 2.61
N PHE A 12 8.13 16.59 2.73
CA PHE A 12 7.31 15.99 1.66
C PHE A 12 7.42 16.87 0.39
N PRO A 13 7.81 16.31 -0.75
CA PRO A 13 8.07 17.10 -1.95
C PRO A 13 6.77 17.70 -2.52
N ALA A 14 6.90 18.88 -3.15
CA ALA A 14 5.81 19.54 -3.84
C ALA A 14 5.51 18.94 -5.22
N GLU A 15 6.46 18.22 -5.79
CA GLU A 15 6.38 17.54 -7.09
C GLU A 15 6.83 16.10 -6.96
N ALA A 16 6.58 15.28 -7.99
CA ALA A 16 7.02 13.88 -8.01
C ALA A 16 8.56 13.78 -7.83
N ALA A 17 8.99 12.97 -6.88
CA ALA A 17 10.40 12.86 -6.52
C ALA A 17 10.76 11.47 -5.97
N SER A 18 12.05 11.12 -6.06
CA SER A 18 12.63 9.99 -5.36
C SER A 18 13.52 10.47 -4.22
N LEU A 19 13.38 9.88 -3.05
CA LEU A 19 14.06 10.28 -1.82
C LEU A 19 14.64 9.05 -1.10
N LEU A 20 15.52 9.32 -0.14
CA LEU A 20 15.93 8.36 0.88
C LEU A 20 15.44 8.88 2.24
N LEU A 21 14.69 8.05 2.96
CA LEU A 21 14.27 8.32 4.33
C LEU A 21 15.14 7.54 5.31
N PRO A 22 15.49 8.10 6.48
CA PRO A 22 16.12 7.33 7.53
C PRO A 22 15.12 6.31 8.11
N GLY A 23 15.52 5.05 8.15
CA GLY A 23 14.71 3.95 8.71
C GLY A 23 15.48 3.18 9.80
N ALA A 24 14.80 2.23 10.43
CA ALA A 24 15.39 1.45 11.54
C ALA A 24 16.55 0.53 11.08
N ALA A 25 16.51 0.06 9.84
CA ALA A 25 17.53 -0.81 9.24
C ALA A 25 18.51 -0.06 8.32
N GLY A 26 18.46 1.28 8.30
CA GLY A 26 19.21 2.15 7.40
C GLY A 26 18.27 2.94 6.47
N ALA A 27 18.78 3.43 5.34
CA ALA A 27 17.99 4.22 4.40
C ALA A 27 16.86 3.42 3.78
N ILE A 28 15.71 4.07 3.57
CA ILE A 28 14.56 3.52 2.84
C ILE A 28 14.37 4.33 1.55
N GLU A 29 14.44 3.67 0.41
CA GLU A 29 14.19 4.28 -0.90
C GLU A 29 12.70 4.43 -1.15
N ILE A 30 12.26 5.66 -1.38
CA ILE A 30 10.87 5.99 -1.68
C ILE A 30 10.72 6.74 -3.00
N ALA A 31 9.55 6.63 -3.62
CA ALA A 31 9.11 7.43 -4.74
C ALA A 31 7.76 8.07 -4.39
N VAL A 32 7.70 9.38 -4.47
CA VAL A 32 6.50 10.17 -4.18
C VAL A 32 5.86 10.61 -5.49
N GLY A 33 4.55 10.38 -5.60
CA GLY A 33 3.71 10.96 -6.64
C GLY A 33 2.84 12.06 -6.04
N VAL A 34 2.76 13.19 -6.73
CA VAL A 34 1.92 14.33 -6.32
C VAL A 34 0.88 14.58 -7.41
N PRO A 35 -0.42 14.64 -7.09
CA PRO A 35 -1.45 14.91 -8.08
C PRO A 35 -1.32 16.34 -8.60
N THR A 36 -1.42 16.51 -9.91
CA THR A 36 -1.34 17.82 -10.58
C THR A 36 -2.69 18.52 -10.64
N GLU A 37 -3.77 17.78 -10.52
CA GLU A 37 -5.14 18.28 -10.58
C GLU A 37 -6.01 17.64 -9.49
N SER A 38 -7.05 18.35 -9.07
CA SER A 38 -8.06 17.83 -8.14
C SER A 38 -7.46 17.20 -6.86
N ALA A 39 -6.40 17.80 -6.32
CA ALA A 39 -5.72 17.28 -5.13
C ALA A 39 -6.68 17.10 -3.95
N ARG A 40 -6.56 15.97 -3.26
CA ARG A 40 -7.31 15.62 -2.05
C ARG A 40 -6.40 15.58 -0.84
N ASN A 41 -6.97 15.82 0.32
CA ASN A 41 -6.22 15.78 1.59
C ASN A 41 -5.98 14.33 2.05
N GLY A 42 -5.18 13.60 1.29
CA GLY A 42 -4.85 12.21 1.58
C GLY A 42 -3.56 11.75 0.91
N VAL A 43 -2.91 10.79 1.56
CA VAL A 43 -1.69 10.13 1.08
C VAL A 43 -1.87 8.62 1.13
N ALA A 44 -1.61 7.96 0.01
CA ALA A 44 -1.62 6.51 -0.09
C ALA A 44 -0.19 5.95 -0.11
N ILE A 45 0.12 5.02 0.81
CA ILE A 45 1.39 4.28 0.83
C ILE A 45 1.15 2.91 0.23
N ILE A 46 2.00 2.49 -0.71
CA ILE A 46 1.80 1.27 -1.50
C ILE A 46 2.99 0.34 -1.33
N CYS A 47 2.73 -0.86 -0.79
CA CYS A 47 3.68 -1.91 -0.51
C CYS A 47 3.83 -2.86 -1.69
N HIS A 48 5.07 -3.18 -2.07
CA HIS A 48 5.38 -4.06 -3.20
C HIS A 48 5.34 -5.56 -2.84
N PRO A 49 5.34 -6.49 -3.82
CA PRO A 49 5.34 -7.93 -3.56
C PRO A 49 6.67 -8.41 -2.99
N HIS A 50 6.79 -9.73 -2.78
CA HIS A 50 7.87 -10.37 -2.03
C HIS A 50 9.28 -9.96 -2.51
N PRO A 51 10.12 -9.40 -1.63
CA PRO A 51 11.47 -8.91 -1.96
C PRO A 51 12.35 -9.95 -2.63
N LEU A 52 12.41 -11.15 -2.03
CA LEU A 52 13.29 -12.24 -2.52
C LEU A 52 12.77 -12.92 -3.79
N GLN A 53 11.60 -12.52 -4.29
CA GLN A 53 11.02 -12.97 -5.56
C GLN A 53 11.03 -11.87 -6.63
N GLY A 54 11.96 -10.93 -6.52
CA GLY A 54 12.11 -9.82 -7.46
C GLY A 54 11.09 -8.69 -7.28
N GLY A 55 10.39 -8.65 -6.14
CA GLY A 55 9.49 -7.56 -5.80
C GLY A 55 10.23 -6.24 -5.63
N THR A 56 9.71 -5.19 -6.23
CA THR A 56 10.20 -3.81 -6.11
C THR A 56 9.05 -2.81 -6.20
N MET A 57 9.27 -1.57 -5.77
CA MET A 57 8.31 -0.48 -5.93
C MET A 57 7.96 -0.14 -7.39
N PHE A 58 8.70 -0.69 -8.35
CA PHE A 58 8.46 -0.55 -9.80
C PHE A 58 7.63 -1.69 -10.40
N ASN A 59 7.19 -2.65 -9.58
CA ASN A 59 6.30 -3.71 -10.05
C ASN A 59 5.06 -3.12 -10.72
N LYS A 60 4.61 -3.71 -11.84
CA LYS A 60 3.51 -3.16 -12.65
C LYS A 60 2.18 -3.07 -11.91
N VAL A 61 1.90 -3.98 -11.00
CA VAL A 61 0.69 -3.91 -10.16
C VAL A 61 0.77 -2.73 -9.19
N VAL A 62 1.93 -2.53 -8.56
CA VAL A 62 2.21 -1.41 -7.63
C VAL A 62 2.06 -0.06 -8.35
N THR A 63 2.70 0.10 -9.51
CA THR A 63 2.61 1.34 -10.30
C THR A 63 1.21 1.56 -10.89
N THR A 64 0.45 0.49 -11.14
CA THR A 64 -0.96 0.59 -11.55
C THR A 64 -1.84 1.08 -10.40
N ALA A 65 -1.66 0.55 -9.19
CA ALA A 65 -2.36 1.00 -8.00
C ALA A 65 -2.02 2.48 -7.68
N GLU A 66 -0.73 2.85 -7.75
CA GLU A 66 -0.29 4.24 -7.61
C GLU A 66 -1.02 5.16 -8.59
N ARG A 67 -1.02 4.80 -9.87
CA ARG A 67 -1.69 5.59 -10.90
C ARG A 67 -3.19 5.72 -10.64
N ALA A 68 -3.85 4.63 -10.22
CA ALA A 68 -5.26 4.65 -9.87
C ALA A 68 -5.58 5.66 -8.77
N LEU A 69 -4.75 5.69 -7.72
CA LEU A 69 -4.92 6.56 -6.56
C LEU A 69 -4.52 8.01 -6.85
N GLY A 70 -3.47 8.23 -7.65
CA GLY A 70 -3.08 9.56 -8.15
C GLY A 70 -4.17 10.20 -9.03
N GLU A 71 -4.82 9.43 -9.91
CA GLU A 71 -5.96 9.88 -10.73
C GLU A 71 -7.20 10.24 -9.88
N LEU A 72 -7.29 9.74 -8.65
CA LEU A 72 -8.31 10.11 -7.67
C LEU A 72 -7.92 11.34 -6.83
N GLY A 73 -6.76 11.94 -7.09
CA GLY A 73 -6.27 13.14 -6.42
C GLY A 73 -5.47 12.90 -5.14
N LEU A 74 -5.09 11.65 -4.82
CA LEU A 74 -4.25 11.35 -3.66
C LEU A 74 -2.78 11.55 -3.99
N ALA A 75 -2.02 12.10 -3.07
CA ALA A 75 -0.57 11.94 -3.10
C ALA A 75 -0.23 10.46 -2.82
N THR A 76 0.86 9.96 -3.40
CA THR A 76 1.23 8.55 -3.31
C THR A 76 2.67 8.39 -2.86
N VAL A 77 2.95 7.34 -2.11
CA VAL A 77 4.30 6.95 -1.71
C VAL A 77 4.47 5.47 -2.02
N ARG A 78 5.33 5.14 -2.97
CA ARG A 78 5.86 3.79 -3.17
C ARG A 78 7.24 3.72 -2.57
N PHE A 79 7.64 2.56 -2.09
CA PHE A 79 8.96 2.38 -1.50
C PHE A 79 9.49 0.98 -1.74
N ASN A 80 10.79 0.82 -1.65
CA ASN A 80 11.43 -0.46 -1.63
C ASN A 80 11.58 -0.93 -0.18
N PHE A 81 11.11 -2.14 0.12
CA PHE A 81 11.38 -2.79 1.40
C PHE A 81 12.88 -2.94 1.62
N ARG A 82 13.28 -3.12 2.88
CA ARG A 82 14.66 -3.37 3.27
C ARG A 82 15.34 -4.45 2.40
N GLY A 83 16.59 -4.20 2.01
CA GLY A 83 17.36 -5.08 1.13
C GLY A 83 16.97 -5.02 -0.36
N VAL A 84 16.09 -4.11 -0.78
CA VAL A 84 15.68 -3.93 -2.18
C VAL A 84 16.12 -2.57 -2.70
N GLY A 85 16.67 -2.53 -3.91
CA GLY A 85 17.10 -1.29 -4.55
C GLY A 85 18.14 -0.54 -3.72
N LYS A 86 17.83 0.70 -3.33
CA LYS A 86 18.68 1.52 -2.46
C LYS A 86 18.28 1.45 -0.98
N SER A 87 17.25 0.65 -0.64
CA SER A 87 16.88 0.41 0.75
C SER A 87 17.88 -0.51 1.41
N GLU A 88 18.42 -0.07 2.54
CA GLU A 88 19.37 -0.83 3.34
C GLU A 88 18.68 -1.90 4.20
N GLY A 89 19.48 -2.74 4.86
CA GLY A 89 18.99 -3.83 5.69
C GLY A 89 18.81 -5.14 4.92
N VAL A 90 18.08 -6.07 5.53
CA VAL A 90 17.81 -7.41 4.98
C VAL A 90 16.35 -7.78 5.21
N HIS A 91 15.80 -8.63 4.35
CA HIS A 91 14.45 -9.17 4.49
C HIS A 91 14.25 -9.83 5.87
N ASP A 92 13.08 -9.55 6.51
CA ASP A 92 12.77 -10.02 7.88
C ASP A 92 11.34 -10.56 7.99
N ASP A 93 10.92 -11.36 7.01
CA ASP A 93 9.66 -12.10 7.00
C ASP A 93 8.42 -11.26 7.39
N GLY A 94 8.38 -10.02 6.93
CA GLY A 94 7.28 -9.09 7.15
C GLY A 94 7.37 -8.27 8.44
N ARG A 95 8.21 -8.65 9.42
CA ARG A 95 8.36 -7.88 10.66
C ARG A 95 9.06 -6.55 10.40
N GLY A 96 10.25 -6.64 9.87
CA GLY A 96 11.02 -5.46 9.55
C GLY A 96 10.40 -4.62 8.44
N GLU A 97 9.79 -5.25 7.44
CA GLU A 97 9.05 -4.56 6.37
C GLU A 97 7.85 -3.78 6.93
N THR A 98 7.20 -4.29 7.98
CA THR A 98 6.16 -3.56 8.72
C THR A 98 6.75 -2.33 9.42
N ASP A 99 7.94 -2.44 10.02
CA ASP A 99 8.64 -1.30 10.64
C ASP A 99 9.01 -0.23 9.60
N ASP A 100 9.42 -0.63 8.39
CA ASP A 100 9.70 0.31 7.30
C ASP A 100 8.44 1.08 6.90
N LEU A 101 7.31 0.37 6.72
CA LEU A 101 6.02 0.99 6.42
C LEU A 101 5.57 1.97 7.53
N VAL A 102 5.70 1.58 8.80
CA VAL A 102 5.36 2.45 9.93
C VAL A 102 6.24 3.71 9.93
N THR A 103 7.53 3.58 9.64
CA THR A 103 8.45 4.73 9.54
C THR A 103 8.00 5.73 8.46
N ILE A 104 7.60 5.22 7.28
CA ILE A 104 7.10 6.07 6.20
C ILE A 104 5.78 6.74 6.59
N ALA A 105 4.87 6.01 7.24
CA ALA A 105 3.60 6.57 7.68
C ALA A 105 3.77 7.66 8.76
N GLU A 106 4.72 7.50 9.67
CA GLU A 106 5.09 8.52 10.66
C GLU A 106 5.65 9.77 9.98
N TRP A 107 6.51 9.60 8.96
CA TRP A 107 6.99 10.71 8.13
C TRP A 107 5.86 11.42 7.41
N VAL A 108 4.94 10.68 6.76
CA VAL A 108 3.77 11.25 6.09
C VAL A 108 2.92 12.06 7.07
N ARG A 109 2.63 11.54 8.25
CA ARG A 109 1.84 12.25 9.27
C ARG A 109 2.48 13.54 9.76
N ARG A 110 3.79 13.56 9.90
CA ARG A 110 4.54 14.75 10.26
C ARG A 110 4.49 15.81 9.17
N GLU A 111 4.69 15.40 7.92
CA GLU A 111 4.82 16.32 6.79
C GLU A 111 3.46 16.76 6.21
N LYS A 112 2.42 15.95 6.40
CA LYS A 112 1.05 16.19 5.93
C LYS A 112 0.05 16.02 7.08
N PRO A 113 0.12 16.89 8.10
CA PRO A 113 -0.75 16.78 9.27
C PRO A 113 -2.22 16.90 8.86
N GLY A 114 -3.05 15.99 9.36
CA GLY A 114 -4.49 15.92 9.04
C GLY A 114 -4.82 15.30 7.68
N ALA A 115 -3.85 14.85 6.89
CA ALA A 115 -4.13 14.10 5.68
C ALA A 115 -4.62 12.68 6.01
N ALA A 116 -5.61 12.21 5.26
CA ALA A 116 -6.08 10.84 5.34
C ALA A 116 -4.97 9.86 4.93
N LEU A 117 -4.64 8.90 5.79
CA LEU A 117 -3.67 7.85 5.49
C LEU A 117 -4.38 6.66 4.85
N TRP A 118 -3.96 6.28 3.66
CA TRP A 118 -4.41 5.10 2.96
C TRP A 118 -3.27 4.10 2.83
N LEU A 119 -3.56 2.81 3.01
CA LEU A 119 -2.58 1.74 2.83
C LEU A 119 -3.00 0.84 1.69
N ALA A 120 -2.09 0.55 0.79
CA ALA A 120 -2.28 -0.41 -0.28
C ALA A 120 -1.11 -1.41 -0.30
N GLY A 121 -1.37 -2.64 -0.77
CA GLY A 121 -0.34 -3.62 -0.94
C GLY A 121 -0.68 -4.64 -2.01
N PHE A 122 0.34 -5.17 -2.66
CA PHE A 122 0.23 -6.28 -3.60
C PHE A 122 0.94 -7.52 -3.05
N SER A 123 0.24 -8.65 -3.05
CA SER A 123 0.77 -9.94 -2.59
C SER A 123 1.38 -9.82 -1.18
N PHE A 124 2.64 -10.14 -0.96
CA PHE A 124 3.35 -9.93 0.30
C PHE A 124 3.16 -8.51 0.86
N GLY A 125 3.11 -7.49 0.01
CA GLY A 125 2.84 -6.12 0.43
C GLY A 125 1.45 -5.95 1.06
N SER A 126 0.45 -6.74 0.67
CA SER A 126 -0.88 -6.76 1.33
C SER A 126 -0.79 -7.29 2.76
N TYR A 127 0.02 -8.33 2.98
CA TYR A 127 0.28 -8.88 4.31
C TYR A 127 0.97 -7.85 5.21
N VAL A 128 2.02 -7.18 4.72
CA VAL A 128 2.72 -6.13 5.47
C VAL A 128 1.79 -4.95 5.80
N ALA A 129 1.01 -4.49 4.81
CA ALA A 129 0.07 -3.39 5.01
C ALA A 129 -0.99 -3.73 6.06
N LEU A 130 -1.53 -4.96 6.05
CA LEU A 130 -2.53 -5.40 7.02
C LEU A 130 -1.94 -5.51 8.43
N ARG A 131 -0.71 -6.03 8.57
CA ARG A 131 0.00 -6.08 9.86
C ARG A 131 0.21 -4.73 10.51
N ALA A 132 0.45 -3.69 9.70
CA ALA A 132 0.66 -2.32 10.18
C ALA A 132 -0.65 -1.60 10.51
N ALA A 133 -1.80 -2.08 10.03
CA ALA A 133 -3.06 -1.37 10.04
C ALA A 133 -3.55 -0.99 11.44
N ALA A 134 -3.49 -1.91 12.42
CA ALA A 134 -3.94 -1.64 13.79
C ALA A 134 -3.18 -0.46 14.43
N GLY A 135 -1.85 -0.42 14.27
CA GLY A 135 -1.01 0.66 14.81
C GLY A 135 -1.09 1.96 14.01
N LEU A 136 -1.43 1.88 12.72
CA LEU A 136 -1.49 3.05 11.84
C LEU A 136 -2.90 3.62 11.68
N ALA A 137 -3.95 2.90 12.03
CA ALA A 137 -5.34 3.33 11.89
C ALA A 137 -5.61 4.08 10.55
N PRO A 138 -5.41 3.40 9.38
CA PRO A 138 -5.67 4.02 8.09
C PRO A 138 -7.16 4.31 7.89
N GLN A 139 -7.49 5.24 7.01
CA GLN A 139 -8.88 5.53 6.63
C GLN A 139 -9.38 4.67 5.47
N GLN A 140 -8.50 3.99 4.77
CA GLN A 140 -8.81 3.04 3.69
C GLN A 140 -7.68 2.03 3.53
N MET A 141 -8.04 0.77 3.26
CA MET A 141 -7.08 -0.24 2.84
C MET A 141 -7.42 -0.84 1.47
N ILE A 142 -6.37 -1.24 0.73
CA ILE A 142 -6.49 -1.91 -0.56
C ILE A 142 -5.52 -3.10 -0.58
N LEU A 143 -6.07 -4.31 -0.62
CA LEU A 143 -5.32 -5.55 -0.62
C LEU A 143 -5.45 -6.21 -2.00
N ILE A 144 -4.36 -6.24 -2.77
CA ILE A 144 -4.34 -6.82 -4.12
C ILE A 144 -3.66 -8.17 -4.04
N ALA A 145 -4.38 -9.23 -4.40
CA ALA A 145 -3.94 -10.63 -4.34
C ALA A 145 -3.27 -10.98 -2.99
N PRO A 146 -3.94 -10.79 -1.84
CA PRO A 146 -3.35 -11.05 -0.53
C PRO A 146 -2.97 -12.53 -0.41
N PRO A 147 -1.75 -12.87 0.08
CA PRO A 147 -1.19 -14.21 0.02
C PRO A 147 -1.72 -15.13 1.13
N VAL A 148 -3.06 -15.23 1.24
CA VAL A 148 -3.76 -16.11 2.18
C VAL A 148 -3.33 -17.57 1.95
N GLY A 149 -3.09 -18.30 3.03
CA GLY A 149 -2.58 -19.67 2.99
C GLY A 149 -1.07 -19.81 2.75
N ARG A 150 -0.38 -18.71 2.36
CA ARG A 150 1.08 -18.67 2.22
C ARG A 150 1.76 -17.92 3.35
N TRP A 151 1.07 -16.99 3.96
CA TRP A 151 1.48 -16.22 5.14
C TRP A 151 0.41 -16.38 6.22
N ASP A 152 0.82 -16.26 7.48
CA ASP A 152 -0.09 -16.36 8.61
C ASP A 152 -0.85 -15.05 8.81
N PHE A 153 -2.11 -15.03 8.41
CA PHE A 153 -3.05 -13.95 8.64
C PHE A 153 -3.79 -14.10 9.98
N GLY A 154 -3.60 -15.24 10.68
CA GLY A 154 -4.18 -15.48 11.99
C GLY A 154 -3.59 -14.53 13.03
N GLY A 155 -4.43 -13.97 13.88
CA GLY A 155 -4.01 -13.04 14.91
C GLY A 155 -3.65 -11.62 14.43
N ILE A 156 -3.78 -11.32 13.14
CA ILE A 156 -3.72 -9.95 12.65
C ILE A 156 -5.08 -9.29 12.92
N GLU A 157 -5.06 -8.19 13.66
CA GLU A 157 -6.27 -7.41 13.93
C GLU A 157 -6.84 -6.81 12.65
N TRP A 158 -8.15 -7.06 12.40
CA TRP A 158 -8.82 -6.49 11.23
C TRP A 158 -9.02 -4.98 11.40
N PRO A 159 -8.73 -4.16 10.39
CA PRO A 159 -8.81 -2.71 10.51
C PRO A 159 -10.26 -2.21 10.60
N HIS A 160 -10.47 -1.16 11.37
CA HIS A 160 -11.78 -0.49 11.52
C HIS A 160 -12.10 0.50 10.38
N CYS A 161 -11.43 0.39 9.24
CA CYS A 161 -11.68 1.21 8.06
C CYS A 161 -12.25 0.38 6.91
N PRO A 162 -12.82 0.98 5.86
CA PRO A 162 -13.18 0.27 4.65
C PRO A 162 -11.97 -0.45 4.05
N VAL A 163 -12.16 -1.70 3.63
CA VAL A 163 -11.14 -2.52 2.96
C VAL A 163 -11.65 -2.95 1.60
N LEU A 164 -10.83 -2.76 0.57
CA LEU A 164 -11.03 -3.32 -0.76
C LEU A 164 -10.07 -4.49 -0.94
N VAL A 165 -10.58 -5.66 -1.30
CA VAL A 165 -9.79 -6.80 -1.76
C VAL A 165 -10.00 -6.99 -3.26
N VAL A 166 -8.90 -7.06 -4.02
CA VAL A 166 -8.94 -7.35 -5.46
C VAL A 166 -8.18 -8.66 -5.71
N GLN A 167 -8.85 -9.68 -6.25
CA GLN A 167 -8.28 -11.00 -6.46
C GLN A 167 -8.43 -11.45 -7.92
N GLY A 168 -7.35 -11.97 -8.51
CA GLY A 168 -7.39 -12.63 -9.81
C GLY A 168 -8.15 -13.94 -9.74
N GLY A 169 -9.07 -14.18 -10.69
CA GLY A 169 -9.88 -15.40 -10.73
C GLY A 169 -9.10 -16.63 -11.13
N ASP A 170 -8.02 -16.45 -11.91
CA ASP A 170 -7.10 -17.49 -12.42
C ASP A 170 -5.70 -17.33 -11.80
N ASP A 171 -5.64 -16.84 -10.54
CA ASP A 171 -4.39 -16.72 -9.80
C ASP A 171 -3.82 -18.11 -9.51
N ASP A 172 -2.63 -18.39 -10.04
CA ASP A 172 -1.93 -19.66 -9.93
C ASP A 172 -0.91 -19.69 -8.77
N ILE A 173 -0.75 -18.58 -8.08
CA ILE A 173 0.17 -18.42 -6.93
C ILE A 173 -0.59 -18.44 -5.61
N VAL A 174 -1.74 -17.76 -5.56
CA VAL A 174 -2.61 -17.68 -4.39
C VAL A 174 -3.99 -18.18 -4.76
N ASP A 175 -4.49 -19.17 -4.04
CA ASP A 175 -5.82 -19.75 -4.32
C ASP A 175 -6.94 -18.71 -4.17
N PRO A 176 -7.64 -18.34 -5.27
CA PRO A 176 -8.70 -17.35 -5.23
C PRO A 176 -9.88 -17.74 -4.34
N ALA A 177 -10.13 -19.04 -4.17
CA ALA A 177 -11.21 -19.54 -3.31
C ALA A 177 -10.85 -19.33 -1.84
N ALA A 178 -9.60 -19.62 -1.45
CA ALA A 178 -9.11 -19.39 -0.10
C ALA A 178 -9.14 -17.89 0.26
N VAL A 179 -8.80 -17.00 -0.68
CA VAL A 179 -8.89 -15.54 -0.45
C VAL A 179 -10.34 -15.10 -0.27
N ALA A 180 -11.27 -15.62 -1.09
CA ALA A 180 -12.68 -15.27 -0.97
C ALA A 180 -13.29 -15.75 0.34
N GLU A 181 -12.97 -16.97 0.77
CA GLU A 181 -13.41 -17.52 2.05
C GLU A 181 -12.86 -16.70 3.23
N TRP A 182 -11.56 -16.42 3.23
CA TRP A 182 -10.92 -15.58 4.23
C TRP A 182 -11.56 -14.18 4.31
N ALA A 183 -11.81 -13.55 3.17
CA ALA A 183 -12.43 -12.23 3.12
C ALA A 183 -13.87 -12.23 3.68
N ALA A 184 -14.64 -13.28 3.40
CA ALA A 184 -16.01 -13.44 3.91
C ALA A 184 -16.08 -13.64 5.44
N GLN A 185 -14.99 -14.08 6.07
CA GLN A 185 -14.90 -14.27 7.52
C GLN A 185 -14.54 -12.99 8.29
N GLN A 186 -14.22 -11.90 7.60
CA GLN A 186 -13.85 -10.64 8.26
C GLN A 186 -15.08 -9.83 8.68
N GLU A 187 -14.95 -9.08 9.78
CA GLU A 187 -16.01 -8.19 10.29
C GLU A 187 -15.49 -6.75 10.51
N PRO A 188 -16.03 -5.76 9.78
CA PRO A 188 -16.96 -5.88 8.67
C PRO A 188 -16.30 -6.54 7.45
N PRO A 189 -17.07 -7.25 6.58
CA PRO A 189 -16.50 -7.85 5.39
C PRO A 189 -15.98 -6.78 4.42
N PRO A 190 -14.85 -7.03 3.74
CA PRO A 190 -14.32 -6.10 2.75
C PRO A 190 -15.19 -6.04 1.48
N ALA A 191 -15.11 -4.93 0.75
CA ALA A 191 -15.51 -4.93 -0.64
C ALA A 191 -14.59 -5.89 -1.41
N PHE A 192 -15.18 -6.89 -2.08
CA PHE A 192 -14.42 -7.95 -2.77
C PHE A 192 -14.65 -7.89 -4.28
N VAL A 193 -13.56 -7.72 -5.04
CA VAL A 193 -13.59 -7.73 -6.51
C VAL A 193 -12.79 -8.92 -7.01
N ARG A 194 -13.51 -9.92 -7.57
CA ARG A 194 -12.90 -11.02 -8.31
C ARG A 194 -12.78 -10.65 -9.78
N MET A 195 -11.57 -10.59 -10.30
CA MET A 195 -11.29 -10.32 -11.71
C MET A 195 -11.16 -11.65 -12.46
N ALA A 196 -12.19 -12.04 -13.19
CA ALA A 196 -12.15 -13.22 -14.05
C ALA A 196 -10.97 -13.14 -15.04
N GLU A 197 -10.39 -14.27 -15.40
CA GLU A 197 -9.30 -14.39 -16.38
C GLU A 197 -8.04 -13.54 -16.02
N ALA A 198 -7.86 -13.17 -14.75
CA ALA A 198 -6.68 -12.49 -14.26
C ALA A 198 -5.87 -13.44 -13.38
N GLY A 199 -4.60 -13.68 -13.72
CA GLY A 199 -3.62 -14.35 -12.86
C GLY A 199 -3.04 -13.41 -11.81
N HIS A 200 -2.10 -13.91 -10.98
CA HIS A 200 -1.52 -13.19 -9.84
C HIS A 200 -0.97 -11.81 -10.19
N PHE A 201 -0.29 -11.66 -11.31
CA PHE A 201 0.34 -10.40 -11.75
C PHE A 201 -0.57 -9.54 -12.62
N PHE A 202 -1.83 -9.92 -12.83
CA PHE A 202 -2.81 -9.19 -13.66
C PHE A 202 -2.27 -8.86 -15.06
N HIS A 203 -1.47 -9.76 -15.66
CA HIS A 203 -0.95 -9.58 -17.00
C HIS A 203 -2.10 -9.37 -17.99
N ARG A 204 -1.96 -8.36 -18.88
CA ARG A 204 -2.98 -7.92 -19.85
C ARG A 204 -4.29 -7.39 -19.23
N ARG A 205 -4.42 -7.32 -17.90
CA ARG A 205 -5.61 -6.87 -17.17
C ARG A 205 -5.30 -5.66 -16.24
N LEU A 206 -4.14 -4.99 -16.43
CA LEU A 206 -3.74 -3.86 -15.59
C LEU A 206 -4.68 -2.64 -15.72
N ILE A 207 -5.28 -2.44 -16.90
CA ILE A 207 -6.28 -1.37 -17.10
C ILE A 207 -7.54 -1.68 -16.28
N ASP A 208 -7.98 -2.93 -16.28
CA ASP A 208 -9.14 -3.37 -15.50
C ASP A 208 -8.86 -3.30 -14.00
N LEU A 209 -7.65 -3.71 -13.57
CA LEU A 209 -7.21 -3.55 -12.19
C LEU A 209 -7.25 -2.09 -11.74
N ARG A 210 -6.75 -1.16 -12.58
CA ARG A 210 -6.84 0.28 -12.30
C ARG A 210 -8.29 0.73 -12.12
N GLY A 211 -9.19 0.27 -12.99
CA GLY A 211 -10.63 0.52 -12.89
C GLY A 211 -11.22 -0.04 -11.60
N ALA A 212 -10.89 -1.29 -11.24
CA ALA A 212 -11.35 -1.94 -10.02
C ALA A 212 -10.93 -1.18 -8.75
N VAL A 213 -9.65 -0.78 -8.66
CA VAL A 213 -9.15 0.03 -7.55
C VAL A 213 -9.90 1.37 -7.48
N ARG A 214 -9.97 2.13 -8.57
CA ARG A 214 -10.63 3.44 -8.58
C ARG A 214 -12.10 3.38 -8.18
N ASN A 215 -12.83 2.42 -8.70
CA ASN A 215 -14.27 2.29 -8.45
C ASN A 215 -14.53 1.77 -7.03
N GLY A 216 -13.71 0.82 -6.55
CA GLY A 216 -13.90 0.19 -5.24
C GLY A 216 -13.63 1.12 -4.05
N VAL A 217 -12.94 2.25 -4.26
CA VAL A 217 -12.63 3.20 -3.16
C VAL A 217 -13.27 4.57 -3.33
N ARG A 218 -14.05 4.78 -4.39
CA ARG A 218 -14.56 6.12 -4.76
C ARG A 218 -15.40 6.77 -3.66
N ASP A 219 -16.18 5.98 -2.95
CA ASP A 219 -17.12 6.49 -1.93
C ASP A 219 -16.41 6.91 -0.63
N ASN A 220 -15.13 6.55 -0.48
CA ASN A 220 -14.33 6.81 0.72
C ASN A 220 -13.27 7.91 0.51
N LEU A 221 -13.33 8.62 -0.63
CA LEU A 221 -12.32 9.63 -0.96
C LEU A 221 -12.27 10.76 0.08
N PRO A 222 -11.07 11.16 0.53
CA PRO A 222 -10.91 12.30 1.42
C PRO A 222 -11.33 13.60 0.72
N PRO A 223 -11.63 14.66 1.49
CA PRO A 223 -12.05 15.95 0.92
C PRO A 223 -10.98 16.53 0.00
N PRO A 224 -11.38 17.35 -0.99
CA PRO A 224 -10.44 18.13 -1.78
C PRO A 224 -9.58 19.02 -0.88
N VAL A 225 -8.34 19.28 -1.31
CA VAL A 225 -7.51 20.32 -0.66
C VAL A 225 -8.13 21.68 -0.96
N ALA A 226 -8.34 22.48 0.08
CA ALA A 226 -8.83 23.84 -0.10
C ALA A 226 -7.86 24.64 -0.99
N PRO A 227 -8.37 25.49 -1.92
CA PRO A 227 -7.50 26.36 -2.69
C PRO A 227 -6.69 27.26 -1.72
N ALA A 228 -5.43 27.47 -2.04
CA ALA A 228 -4.62 28.44 -1.30
C ALA A 228 -5.27 29.84 -1.43
N THR A 229 -5.67 30.40 -0.29
CA THR A 229 -6.22 31.77 -0.20
C THR A 229 -5.10 32.78 -0.30
#